data_c8d36874829dba75242cefbcce985a6e
#
_entry.id   c8d36874829dba75242cefbcce985a6e
#
_cell.length_a   1.000
_cell.length_b   1.000
_cell.length_c   1.000
_cell.angle_alpha   90.00
_cell.angle_beta   90.00
_cell.angle_gamma   90.00
#
_symmetry.space_group_name_H-M   'P 1'
#
loop_
_entity.id
_entity.type
_entity.pdbx_description
1 polymer ?
#
loop_
_entity_poly.entity_id
_entity_poly.type
_entity_poly.pdbx_seq_one_letter_code
_entity_poly.pdbx_strand_id
1 'polypeptide(L)'
;MKMKRSLFLLCAVVPVLLSATAFAAKPAKKQQEAEKVENIILMIGDGMGLAHVTALMIEHDFRPIQMERAPVTGFVKPHSANNPVTDSAAAGTAFSTGRKTNNSRLGLDSAGNRLHTILEKADARGMATGVVVTSGVVHATPGAFFGHSMDRRKYTNLA
;
A
#
# COMPACT_ATOMS: atom_id res chain seq x y z
N MET A 1 38.97 81.02 38.98
CA MET A 1 37.53 81.01 39.08
C MET A 1 37.01 80.17 37.86
N LYS A 2 36.80 78.86 38.01
CA LYS A 2 36.29 77.98 36.95
C LYS A 2 35.22 77.17 37.58
N MET A 3 33.98 77.34 37.15
CA MET A 3 32.78 76.54 37.51
C MET A 3 32.83 75.20 36.78
N LYS A 4 32.79 74.10 37.54
CA LYS A 4 32.58 72.75 36.98
C LYS A 4 31.08 72.52 36.92
N ARG A 5 30.56 72.34 35.71
CA ARG A 5 29.20 71.79 35.46
C ARG A 5 29.20 70.29 35.63
N SER A 6 28.46 69.85 36.65
CA SER A 6 28.13 68.44 36.84
C SER A 6 26.97 68.05 35.96
N LEU A 7 27.19 67.11 35.02
CA LEU A 7 26.16 66.59 34.14
C LEU A 7 25.55 65.34 34.82
N PHE A 8 24.30 65.48 35.31
CA PHE A 8 23.56 64.33 35.83
C PHE A 8 22.99 63.55 34.64
N LEU A 9 23.51 62.34 34.46
CA LEU A 9 22.98 61.35 33.49
C LEU A 9 21.82 60.66 34.16
N LEU A 10 20.58 60.92 33.69
CA LEU A 10 19.35 60.28 34.14
C LEU A 10 19.18 59.00 33.36
N CYS A 11 19.55 57.85 33.95
CA CYS A 11 19.26 56.53 33.39
C CYS A 11 17.76 56.20 33.56
N ALA A 12 16.98 56.35 32.50
CA ALA A 12 15.61 55.83 32.43
C ALA A 12 15.65 54.32 32.24
N VAL A 13 15.33 53.60 33.30
CA VAL A 13 15.12 52.12 33.22
C VAL A 13 13.74 51.90 32.66
N VAL A 14 13.69 51.41 31.41
CA VAL A 14 12.46 50.96 30.77
C VAL A 14 12.24 49.51 31.17
N PRO A 15 11.14 49.13 31.85
CA PRO A 15 10.84 47.74 32.11
C PRO A 15 10.34 47.07 30.80
N VAL A 16 11.13 46.17 30.21
CA VAL A 16 10.68 45.33 29.14
C VAL A 16 9.76 44.28 29.73
N LEU A 17 8.47 44.47 29.55
CA LEU A 17 7.44 43.45 29.81
C LEU A 17 7.63 42.31 28.80
N LEU A 18 8.30 41.24 29.22
CA LEU A 18 8.32 39.96 28.50
C LEU A 18 6.92 39.33 28.59
N SER A 19 6.08 39.58 27.58
CA SER A 19 4.84 38.82 27.40
C SER A 19 5.22 37.38 26.96
N ALA A 20 5.27 36.46 27.92
CA ALA A 20 5.36 35.03 27.65
C ALA A 20 4.03 34.62 27.00
N THR A 21 4.00 34.58 25.66
CA THR A 21 2.94 33.88 24.92
C THR A 21 3.10 32.39 25.20
N ALA A 22 2.28 31.87 26.10
CA ALA A 22 2.15 30.45 26.32
C ALA A 22 1.67 29.82 24.98
N PHE A 23 2.60 29.20 24.26
CA PHE A 23 2.26 28.32 23.14
C PHE A 23 1.46 27.15 23.74
N ALA A 24 0.14 27.22 23.69
CA ALA A 24 -0.72 26.13 24.06
C ALA A 24 -0.41 24.97 23.09
N ALA A 25 0.37 23.99 23.56
CA ALA A 25 0.60 22.76 22.83
C ALA A 25 -0.78 22.17 22.51
N LYS A 26 -1.10 22.01 21.21
CA LYS A 26 -2.28 21.27 20.77
C LYS A 26 -2.27 19.93 21.49
N PRO A 27 -3.39 19.51 22.13
CA PRO A 27 -3.46 18.20 22.76
C PRO A 27 -3.08 17.16 21.71
N ALA A 28 -2.08 16.33 22.02
CA ALA A 28 -1.71 15.21 21.19
C ALA A 28 -2.98 14.40 20.93
N LYS A 29 -3.36 14.24 19.64
CA LYS A 29 -4.43 13.34 19.27
C LYS A 29 -4.11 12.00 19.94
N LYS A 30 -5.00 11.53 20.84
CA LYS A 30 -4.95 10.14 21.31
C LYS A 30 -4.74 9.28 20.07
N GLN A 31 -3.62 8.59 19.98
CA GLN A 31 -3.44 7.53 18.99
C GLN A 31 -4.59 6.56 19.24
N GLN A 32 -5.57 6.57 18.33
CA GLN A 32 -6.60 5.57 18.30
C GLN A 32 -5.86 4.26 18.11
N GLU A 33 -5.92 3.37 19.08
CA GLU A 33 -5.39 2.01 18.93
C GLU A 33 -5.96 1.48 17.61
N ALA A 34 -5.07 1.15 16.68
CA ALA A 34 -5.49 0.64 15.39
C ALA A 34 -6.29 -0.65 15.64
N GLU A 35 -7.54 -0.68 15.22
CA GLU A 35 -8.34 -1.90 15.28
C GLU A 35 -7.54 -3.05 14.71
N LYS A 36 -7.42 -4.13 15.46
CA LYS A 36 -6.68 -5.31 15.04
C LYS A 36 -7.38 -5.92 13.84
N VAL A 37 -6.73 -5.89 12.69
CA VAL A 37 -7.24 -6.55 11.48
C VAL A 37 -7.17 -8.06 11.70
N GLU A 38 -8.33 -8.71 11.73
CA GLU A 38 -8.45 -10.16 11.95
C GLU A 38 -8.55 -10.94 10.64
N ASN A 39 -9.19 -10.36 9.62
CA ASN A 39 -9.42 -11.01 8.33
C ASN A 39 -9.02 -10.08 7.18
N ILE A 40 -8.45 -10.66 6.12
CA ILE A 40 -8.08 -9.94 4.90
C ILE A 40 -8.70 -10.66 3.71
N ILE A 41 -9.47 -9.94 2.91
CA ILE A 41 -10.01 -10.42 1.64
C ILE A 41 -9.38 -9.59 0.53
N LEU A 42 -8.58 -10.24 -0.33
CA LEU A 42 -8.00 -9.63 -1.52
C LEU A 42 -8.81 -10.04 -2.74
N MET A 43 -9.45 -9.08 -3.39
CA MET A 43 -10.22 -9.29 -4.63
C MET A 43 -9.41 -8.79 -5.83
N ILE A 44 -9.20 -9.64 -6.82
CA ILE A 44 -8.42 -9.35 -8.03
C ILE A 44 -9.31 -9.49 -9.26
N GLY A 45 -9.51 -8.40 -10.01
CA GLY A 45 -10.06 -8.45 -11.35
C GLY A 45 -8.92 -8.66 -12.35
N ASP A 46 -8.74 -9.89 -12.84
CA ASP A 46 -7.67 -10.23 -13.78
C ASP A 46 -7.89 -9.53 -15.13
N GLY A 47 -6.90 -8.74 -15.55
CA GLY A 47 -6.97 -7.87 -16.72
C GLY A 47 -7.95 -6.70 -16.61
N MET A 48 -8.57 -6.49 -15.44
CA MET A 48 -9.53 -5.41 -15.24
C MET A 48 -8.84 -4.06 -15.10
N GLY A 49 -9.04 -3.19 -16.09
CA GLY A 49 -8.56 -1.81 -16.08
C GLY A 49 -9.71 -0.80 -15.93
N LEU A 50 -9.39 0.49 -15.97
CA LEU A 50 -10.37 1.58 -15.84
C LEU A 50 -11.50 1.49 -16.87
N ALA A 51 -11.21 1.02 -18.08
CA ALA A 51 -12.25 0.84 -19.11
C ALA A 51 -13.36 -0.14 -18.68
N HIS A 52 -13.03 -1.18 -17.95
CA HIS A 52 -14.02 -2.14 -17.43
C HIS A 52 -14.88 -1.49 -16.33
N VAL A 53 -14.29 -0.70 -15.46
CA VAL A 53 -15.04 0.06 -14.44
C VAL A 53 -15.95 1.08 -15.10
N THR A 54 -15.46 1.80 -16.11
CA THR A 54 -16.26 2.76 -16.87
C THR A 54 -17.42 2.08 -17.60
N ALA A 55 -17.17 0.93 -18.22
CA ALA A 55 -18.24 0.16 -18.88
C ALA A 55 -19.33 -0.27 -17.88
N LEU A 56 -18.94 -0.72 -16.69
CA LEU A 56 -19.89 -1.05 -15.63
C LEU A 56 -20.70 0.18 -15.18
N MET A 57 -20.07 1.34 -15.05
CA MET A 57 -20.78 2.59 -14.70
C MET A 57 -21.80 2.98 -15.77
N ILE A 58 -21.44 2.87 -17.04
CA ILE A 58 -22.36 3.13 -18.16
C ILE A 58 -23.54 2.15 -18.13
N GLU A 59 -23.29 0.86 -17.97
CA GLU A 59 -24.32 -0.17 -17.90
C GLU A 59 -25.31 0.05 -16.74
N HIS A 60 -24.82 0.65 -15.66
CA HIS A 60 -25.61 1.02 -14.48
C HIS A 60 -26.23 2.43 -14.56
N ASP A 61 -26.25 3.08 -15.73
CA ASP A 61 -26.74 4.47 -15.88
C ASP A 61 -26.06 5.43 -14.89
N PHE A 62 -24.78 5.24 -14.61
CA PHE A 62 -24.01 6.00 -13.62
C PHE A 62 -24.62 6.01 -12.20
N ARG A 63 -25.46 5.05 -11.89
CA ARG A 63 -25.88 4.83 -10.49
C ARG A 63 -24.71 4.30 -9.68
N PRO A 64 -24.64 4.59 -8.35
CA PRO A 64 -23.52 4.16 -7.51
C PRO A 64 -23.25 2.66 -7.59
N ILE A 65 -21.99 2.29 -7.82
CA ILE A 65 -21.52 0.91 -7.82
C ILE A 65 -20.78 0.58 -6.51
N GLN A 66 -20.68 -0.71 -6.15
CA GLN A 66 -20.07 -1.12 -4.87
C GLN A 66 -18.60 -0.71 -4.74
N MET A 67 -17.87 -0.60 -5.85
CA MET A 67 -16.46 -0.17 -5.84
C MET A 67 -16.27 1.27 -5.34
N GLU A 68 -17.26 2.15 -5.53
CA GLU A 68 -17.21 3.54 -5.05
C GLU A 68 -17.31 3.66 -3.52
N ARG A 69 -17.67 2.57 -2.83
CA ARG A 69 -17.67 2.53 -1.36
C ARG A 69 -16.27 2.38 -0.76
N ALA A 70 -15.25 2.14 -1.58
CA ALA A 70 -13.88 2.04 -1.10
C ALA A 70 -13.42 3.40 -0.54
N PRO A 71 -12.97 3.46 0.73
CA PRO A 71 -12.58 4.72 1.36
C PRO A 71 -11.23 5.26 0.84
N VAL A 72 -10.47 4.41 0.14
CA VAL A 72 -9.15 4.75 -0.40
C VAL A 72 -9.02 4.20 -1.81
N THR A 73 -8.46 5.01 -2.69
CA THR A 73 -8.14 4.63 -4.08
C THR A 73 -6.67 4.90 -4.36
N GLY A 74 -6.07 4.07 -5.20
CA GLY A 74 -4.67 4.23 -5.60
C GLY A 74 -4.40 3.70 -7.00
N PHE A 75 -3.17 3.89 -7.45
CA PHE A 75 -2.68 3.38 -8.73
C PHE A 75 -1.53 2.41 -8.53
N VAL A 76 -1.44 1.42 -9.38
CA VAL A 76 -0.32 0.49 -9.45
C VAL A 76 0.42 0.62 -10.78
N LYS A 77 1.73 0.34 -10.77
CA LYS A 77 2.53 0.20 -11.99
C LYS A 77 2.61 -1.28 -12.34
N PRO A 78 1.80 -1.77 -13.30
CA PRO A 78 1.61 -3.22 -13.49
C PRO A 78 2.74 -3.90 -14.24
N HIS A 79 3.70 -3.18 -14.85
CA HIS A 79 4.79 -3.80 -15.62
C HIS A 79 5.51 -4.90 -14.84
N SER A 80 5.90 -5.99 -15.51
CA SER A 80 6.75 -7.04 -14.94
C SER A 80 8.22 -6.62 -14.88
N ALA A 81 9.11 -7.47 -14.37
CA ALA A 81 10.53 -7.14 -14.30
C ALA A 81 11.21 -7.08 -15.67
N ASN A 82 10.70 -7.83 -16.65
CA ASN A 82 11.30 -7.96 -17.98
C ASN A 82 10.43 -7.43 -19.13
N ASN A 83 9.24 -6.89 -18.85
CA ASN A 83 8.33 -6.48 -19.90
C ASN A 83 7.44 -5.30 -19.45
N PRO A 84 7.24 -4.25 -20.30
CA PRO A 84 6.26 -3.19 -20.03
C PRO A 84 4.84 -3.69 -19.84
N VAL A 85 4.46 -4.80 -20.49
CA VAL A 85 3.17 -5.47 -20.35
C VAL A 85 3.36 -6.72 -19.50
N THR A 86 2.77 -6.71 -18.31
CA THR A 86 2.78 -7.88 -17.42
C THR A 86 1.84 -8.97 -17.93
N ASP A 87 2.11 -10.21 -17.53
CA ASP A 87 1.11 -11.28 -17.55
C ASP A 87 0.56 -11.55 -16.15
N SER A 88 -0.49 -12.37 -16.04
CA SER A 88 -1.12 -12.71 -14.76
C SER A 88 -0.17 -13.39 -13.78
N ALA A 89 0.81 -14.15 -14.28
CA ALA A 89 1.78 -14.84 -13.44
C ALA A 89 2.70 -13.87 -12.70
N ALA A 90 3.32 -12.94 -13.43
CA ALA A 90 4.19 -11.92 -12.85
C ALA A 90 3.40 -10.93 -11.97
N ALA A 91 2.20 -10.52 -12.40
CA ALA A 91 1.35 -9.63 -11.62
C ALA A 91 0.86 -10.30 -10.33
N GLY A 92 0.36 -11.54 -10.42
CA GLY A 92 -0.05 -12.34 -9.25
C GLY A 92 1.10 -12.56 -8.27
N THR A 93 2.30 -12.86 -8.78
CA THR A 93 3.51 -12.96 -7.93
C THR A 93 3.82 -11.63 -7.24
N ALA A 94 3.69 -10.51 -7.95
CA ALA A 94 3.91 -9.21 -7.33
C ALA A 94 2.88 -8.90 -6.23
N PHE A 95 1.61 -9.25 -6.40
CA PHE A 95 0.58 -9.13 -5.36
C PHE A 95 0.84 -10.05 -4.18
N SER A 96 1.21 -11.31 -4.44
CA SER A 96 1.39 -12.31 -3.37
C SER A 96 2.68 -12.15 -2.58
N THR A 97 3.73 -11.57 -3.17
CA THR A 97 5.07 -11.51 -2.55
C THR A 97 5.60 -10.10 -2.30
N GLY A 98 4.99 -9.08 -2.94
CA GLY A 98 5.50 -7.71 -2.93
C GLY A 98 6.72 -7.50 -3.85
N ARG A 99 7.09 -8.47 -4.70
CA ARG A 99 8.26 -8.39 -5.59
C ARG A 99 7.88 -8.64 -7.04
N LYS A 100 8.39 -7.80 -7.94
CA LYS A 100 8.23 -8.01 -9.38
C LYS A 100 9.11 -9.19 -9.84
N THR A 101 8.58 -9.92 -10.82
CA THR A 101 9.28 -11.01 -11.49
C THR A 101 9.10 -10.93 -13.00
N ASN A 102 9.71 -11.85 -13.74
CA ASN A 102 9.55 -11.97 -15.17
C ASN A 102 8.20 -12.61 -15.52
N ASN A 103 7.66 -12.26 -16.68
CA ASN A 103 6.45 -12.91 -17.20
C ASN A 103 6.58 -14.44 -17.17
N SER A 104 5.47 -15.14 -17.02
CA SER A 104 5.31 -16.58 -16.85
C SER A 104 5.76 -17.18 -15.51
N ARG A 105 6.42 -16.47 -14.63
CA ARG A 105 6.90 -16.99 -13.35
C ARG A 105 5.87 -16.84 -12.24
N LEU A 106 5.75 -17.88 -11.44
CA LEU A 106 4.87 -17.98 -10.29
C LEU A 106 5.70 -18.10 -9.01
N GLY A 107 5.49 -17.22 -8.03
CA GLY A 107 6.14 -17.28 -6.71
C GLY A 107 7.68 -17.30 -6.71
N LEU A 108 8.31 -16.93 -7.81
CA LEU A 108 9.76 -16.87 -7.96
C LEU A 108 10.21 -15.46 -8.31
N ASP A 109 11.42 -15.08 -7.93
CA ASP A 109 12.06 -13.84 -8.39
C ASP A 109 12.59 -13.95 -9.83
N SER A 110 13.18 -12.86 -10.34
CA SER A 110 13.75 -12.85 -11.69
C SER A 110 14.98 -13.75 -11.87
N ALA A 111 15.61 -14.21 -10.81
CA ALA A 111 16.69 -15.18 -10.82
C ALA A 111 16.20 -16.64 -10.70
N GLY A 112 14.91 -16.85 -10.35
CA GLY A 112 14.32 -18.16 -10.14
C GLY A 112 14.33 -18.62 -8.68
N ASN A 113 14.69 -17.76 -7.74
CA ASN A 113 14.65 -18.10 -6.33
C ASN A 113 13.20 -18.02 -5.81
N ARG A 114 12.86 -18.92 -4.91
CA ARG A 114 11.53 -18.97 -4.27
C ARG A 114 11.29 -17.72 -3.44
N LEU A 115 10.10 -17.14 -3.59
CA LEU A 115 9.59 -16.04 -2.80
C LEU A 115 8.49 -16.54 -1.88
N HIS A 116 8.48 -16.12 -0.63
CA HIS A 116 7.39 -16.44 0.29
C HIS A 116 6.18 -15.56 0.00
N THR A 117 5.05 -16.20 -0.30
CA THR A 117 3.77 -15.55 -0.56
C THR A 117 3.09 -15.07 0.73
N ILE A 118 2.09 -14.20 0.60
CA ILE A 118 1.28 -13.77 1.74
C ILE A 118 0.44 -14.91 2.32
N LEU A 119 -0.01 -15.88 1.49
CA LEU A 119 -0.70 -17.06 1.98
C LEU A 119 0.21 -17.93 2.85
N GLU A 120 1.41 -18.23 2.37
CA GLU A 120 2.40 -18.99 3.13
C GLU A 120 2.77 -18.28 4.45
N LYS A 121 2.87 -16.96 4.43
CA LYS A 121 3.14 -16.17 5.65
C LYS A 121 1.97 -16.16 6.62
N ALA A 122 0.74 -16.19 6.13
CA ALA A 122 -0.46 -16.27 6.95
C ALA A 122 -0.60 -17.67 7.57
N ASP A 123 -0.42 -18.72 6.76
CA ASP A 123 -0.44 -20.12 7.22
C ASP A 123 0.60 -20.38 8.31
N ALA A 124 1.84 -19.93 8.12
CA ALA A 124 2.91 -20.00 9.12
C ALA A 124 2.60 -19.28 10.45
N ARG A 125 1.58 -18.42 10.47
CA ARG A 125 1.06 -17.74 11.67
C ARG A 125 -0.22 -18.40 12.23
N GLY A 126 -0.60 -19.56 11.71
CA GLY A 126 -1.81 -20.27 12.11
C GLY A 126 -3.12 -19.63 11.63
N MET A 127 -3.08 -18.75 10.64
CA MET A 127 -4.28 -18.17 10.03
C MET A 127 -4.85 -19.13 8.98
N ALA A 128 -6.17 -19.25 8.92
CA ALA A 128 -6.83 -19.96 7.81
C ALA A 128 -6.61 -19.18 6.51
N THR A 129 -6.26 -19.90 5.45
CA THR A 129 -6.05 -19.33 4.11
C THR A 129 -6.92 -20.01 3.08
N GLY A 130 -7.27 -19.32 2.01
CA GLY A 130 -8.09 -19.88 0.94
C GLY A 130 -8.01 -19.07 -0.34
N VAL A 131 -8.28 -19.74 -1.45
CA VAL A 131 -8.34 -19.16 -2.80
C VAL A 131 -9.65 -19.54 -3.43
N VAL A 132 -10.41 -18.54 -3.91
CA VAL A 132 -11.67 -18.72 -4.62
C VAL A 132 -11.55 -18.02 -5.98
N VAL A 133 -11.82 -18.75 -7.05
CA VAL A 133 -11.60 -18.26 -8.42
C VAL A 133 -12.70 -18.72 -9.37
N THR A 134 -12.87 -17.98 -10.44
CA THR A 134 -13.77 -18.32 -11.57
C THR A 134 -13.06 -19.11 -12.68
N SER A 135 -11.77 -19.43 -12.48
CA SER A 135 -10.93 -20.25 -13.38
C SER A 135 -10.48 -21.54 -12.69
N GLY A 136 -9.62 -22.33 -13.31
CA GLY A 136 -8.92 -23.40 -12.61
C GLY A 136 -8.02 -22.88 -11.50
N VAL A 137 -8.00 -23.54 -10.34
CA VAL A 137 -7.22 -23.13 -9.17
C VAL A 137 -5.70 -23.10 -9.45
N VAL A 138 -5.22 -23.86 -10.40
CA VAL A 138 -3.81 -23.85 -10.85
C VAL A 138 -3.51 -22.83 -11.94
N HIS A 139 -4.52 -22.03 -12.34
CA HIS A 139 -4.29 -20.92 -13.27
C HIS A 139 -3.31 -19.92 -12.66
N ALA A 140 -2.69 -19.08 -13.50
CA ALA A 140 -1.57 -18.25 -13.09
C ALA A 140 -1.89 -17.29 -11.93
N THR A 141 -3.06 -16.66 -11.93
CA THR A 141 -3.43 -15.68 -10.89
C THR A 141 -3.56 -16.35 -9.52
N PRO A 142 -4.39 -17.40 -9.32
CA PRO A 142 -4.42 -18.10 -8.04
C PRO A 142 -3.11 -18.84 -7.74
N GLY A 143 -2.51 -19.49 -8.74
CA GLY A 143 -1.27 -20.25 -8.60
C GLY A 143 -0.09 -19.42 -8.08
N ALA A 144 -0.06 -18.11 -8.35
CA ALA A 144 0.97 -17.23 -7.84
C ALA A 144 0.90 -16.98 -6.32
N PHE A 145 -0.16 -17.41 -5.65
CA PHE A 145 -0.33 -17.26 -4.21
C PHE A 145 0.14 -18.48 -3.40
N PHE A 146 0.22 -19.67 -4.02
CA PHE A 146 0.63 -20.90 -3.34
C PHE A 146 1.67 -21.71 -4.10
N GLY A 147 1.83 -21.47 -5.43
CA GLY A 147 2.72 -22.25 -6.29
C GLY A 147 4.02 -21.51 -6.62
N HIS A 148 5.04 -22.31 -6.99
CA HIS A 148 6.36 -21.81 -7.39
C HIS A 148 6.79 -22.51 -8.68
N SER A 149 6.81 -21.76 -9.81
CA SER A 149 7.16 -22.31 -11.11
C SER A 149 7.82 -21.27 -12.02
N MET A 150 8.77 -21.74 -12.80
CA MET A 150 9.40 -20.94 -13.87
C MET A 150 8.46 -20.68 -15.06
N ASP A 151 7.44 -21.51 -15.22
CA ASP A 151 6.47 -21.40 -16.30
C ASP A 151 5.06 -21.70 -15.79
N ARG A 152 4.18 -20.71 -15.93
CA ARG A 152 2.76 -20.76 -15.54
C ARG A 152 1.95 -21.90 -16.19
N ARG A 153 2.45 -22.49 -17.26
CA ARG A 153 1.80 -23.61 -18.00
C ARG A 153 2.15 -24.98 -17.42
N LYS A 154 3.09 -25.07 -16.50
CA LYS A 154 3.49 -26.32 -15.85
C LYS A 154 2.63 -26.60 -14.62
N TYR A 155 1.36 -26.91 -14.86
CA TYR A 155 0.35 -27.10 -13.80
C TYR A 155 0.66 -28.25 -12.84
N THR A 156 1.33 -29.33 -13.32
CA THR A 156 1.67 -30.48 -12.50
C THR A 156 2.63 -30.19 -11.35
N ASN A 157 3.27 -29.04 -11.37
CA ASN A 157 4.21 -28.62 -10.34
C ASN A 157 3.59 -27.64 -9.33
N LEU A 158 2.28 -27.37 -9.43
CA LEU A 158 1.58 -26.40 -8.61
C LEU A 158 0.58 -27.03 -7.62
N ALA A 159 0.33 -28.34 -7.77
CA ALA A 159 -0.59 -29.10 -6.92
C ALA A 159 0.18 -29.97 -5.93
#